data_a415852df2ca737404c684465ce4e7a1
#
_entry.id   a415852df2ca737404c684465ce4e7a1
#
_cell.length_a   1.000
_cell.length_b   1.000
_cell.length_c   1.000
_cell.angle_alpha   90.00
_cell.angle_beta   90.00
_cell.angle_gamma   90.00
#
_symmetry.space_group_name_H-M   'P 1'
#
loop_
_entity.id
_entity.type
_entity.pdbx_description
1 polymer ?
#
loop_
_entity_poly.entity_id
_entity_poly.type
_entity_poly.pdbx_seq_one_letter_code
_entity_poly.pdbx_strand_id
1 'polypeptide(L)'
;HVDVLLSPRTERDVIEVQAEIARAISGSDTIRLIDVADPDALDTALVTETAQPAHDTLLPLGTRRQVARLAGKTLQPEAKVIDLPDAAPYGAVLVDTDACTLCLSCVSLCPSGALGDNPDLPQLRFQEDACLQCGLCANVCPEDAITLKPQLNLTAQAFTQVVLHEEEPFACIECGSLFGVKSTVEKITEKLAGKHAMFASSEAAKMIQMCDNCRINAQYHAQNNPLAGKERPRVRTSEDYFSKRKDH
;
A
#
# COMPACT_ATOMS: atom_id res chain seq x y z
N HIS A 1 -7.53 -34.41 -10.46
CA HIS A 1 -6.22 -34.99 -10.24
C HIS A 1 -5.24 -34.45 -11.28
N VAL A 2 -4.14 -33.89 -10.82
CA VAL A 2 -3.07 -33.36 -11.68
C VAL A 2 -1.75 -33.91 -11.19
N ASP A 3 -1.04 -34.61 -12.08
CA ASP A 3 0.31 -35.11 -11.82
C ASP A 3 1.31 -34.16 -12.47
N VAL A 4 2.21 -33.63 -11.68
CA VAL A 4 3.29 -32.75 -12.13
C VAL A 4 4.60 -33.52 -12.03
N LEU A 5 5.13 -33.90 -13.20
CA LEU A 5 6.42 -34.58 -13.28
C LEU A 5 7.56 -33.57 -13.12
N LEU A 6 8.43 -33.82 -12.14
CA LEU A 6 9.59 -32.98 -11.87
C LEU A 6 10.78 -33.48 -12.72
N SER A 7 11.38 -32.55 -13.47
CA SER A 7 12.64 -32.83 -14.20
C SER A 7 13.84 -32.53 -13.29
N PRO A 8 15.04 -33.07 -13.60
CA PRO A 8 16.28 -32.72 -12.88
C PRO A 8 16.63 -31.23 -12.89
N ARG A 9 16.01 -30.43 -13.80
CA ARG A 9 16.22 -28.98 -13.95
C ARG A 9 15.12 -28.16 -13.30
N THR A 10 14.13 -28.82 -12.71
CA THR A 10 13.01 -28.12 -12.07
C THR A 10 13.47 -27.51 -10.76
N GLU A 11 13.20 -26.23 -10.57
CA GLU A 11 13.35 -25.53 -9.29
C GLU A 11 12.25 -26.02 -8.33
N ARG A 12 12.59 -27.00 -7.48
CA ARG A 12 11.64 -27.72 -6.62
C ARG A 12 10.89 -26.82 -5.69
N ASP A 13 11.61 -25.92 -5.02
CA ASP A 13 11.04 -24.98 -4.03
C ASP A 13 9.92 -24.14 -4.63
N VAL A 14 10.10 -23.66 -5.87
CA VAL A 14 9.10 -22.88 -6.58
C VAL A 14 7.86 -23.70 -6.91
N ILE A 15 8.05 -24.95 -7.38
CA ILE A 15 6.93 -25.81 -7.73
C ILE A 15 6.17 -26.30 -6.49
N GLU A 16 6.86 -26.59 -5.41
CA GLU A 16 6.23 -26.98 -4.12
C GLU A 16 5.33 -25.86 -3.62
N VAL A 17 5.82 -24.61 -3.58
CA VAL A 17 5.02 -23.44 -3.19
C VAL A 17 3.79 -23.26 -4.09
N GLN A 18 3.95 -23.41 -5.42
CA GLN A 18 2.83 -23.30 -6.34
C GLN A 18 1.81 -24.44 -6.16
N ALA A 19 2.27 -25.66 -5.89
CA ALA A 19 1.41 -26.79 -5.61
C ALA A 19 0.63 -26.60 -4.30
N GLU A 20 1.27 -26.05 -3.27
CA GLU A 20 0.62 -25.72 -2.01
C GLU A 20 -0.51 -24.70 -2.17
N ILE A 21 -0.24 -23.60 -2.89
CA ILE A 21 -1.26 -22.59 -3.22
C ILE A 21 -2.41 -23.22 -4.02
N ALA A 22 -2.10 -24.05 -5.02
CA ALA A 22 -3.10 -24.68 -5.85
C ALA A 22 -3.95 -25.70 -5.07
N ARG A 23 -3.37 -26.47 -4.13
CA ARG A 23 -4.10 -27.36 -3.21
C ARG A 23 -5.03 -26.55 -2.29
N ALA A 24 -4.56 -25.45 -1.73
CA ALA A 24 -5.38 -24.57 -0.92
C ALA A 24 -6.58 -24.03 -1.71
N ILE A 25 -6.37 -23.55 -2.95
CA ILE A 25 -7.44 -23.03 -3.82
C ILE A 25 -8.41 -24.15 -4.24
N SER A 26 -7.92 -25.37 -4.48
CA SER A 26 -8.80 -26.50 -4.86
C SER A 26 -9.54 -27.11 -3.68
N GLY A 27 -9.09 -26.90 -2.46
CA GLY A 27 -9.64 -27.54 -1.27
C GLY A 27 -9.38 -29.04 -1.20
N SER A 28 -8.43 -29.54 -1.99
CA SER A 28 -8.18 -30.97 -2.12
C SER A 28 -6.70 -31.25 -2.42
N ASP A 29 -6.23 -32.41 -2.01
CA ASP A 29 -4.86 -32.89 -2.28
C ASP A 29 -4.77 -33.65 -3.61
N THR A 30 -5.39 -33.10 -4.65
CA THR A 30 -5.45 -33.73 -5.98
C THR A 30 -4.25 -33.38 -6.87
N ILE A 31 -3.30 -32.57 -6.38
CA ILE A 31 -2.08 -32.23 -7.11
C ILE A 31 -0.92 -33.01 -6.53
N ARG A 32 -0.37 -33.94 -7.30
CA ARG A 32 0.80 -34.74 -6.93
C ARG A 32 2.04 -34.26 -7.64
N LEU A 33 3.13 -34.18 -6.91
CA LEU A 33 4.48 -33.97 -7.48
C LEU A 33 5.15 -35.33 -7.60
N ILE A 34 5.54 -35.68 -8.83
CA ILE A 34 6.19 -36.96 -9.13
C ILE A 34 7.66 -36.69 -9.45
N ASP A 35 8.54 -37.19 -8.59
CA ASP A 35 9.98 -37.06 -8.71
C ASP A 35 10.62 -38.43 -8.90
N VAL A 36 10.53 -38.93 -10.11
CA VAL A 36 11.11 -40.24 -10.52
C VAL A 36 11.96 -40.05 -11.77
N ALA A 37 13.12 -40.63 -11.77
CA ALA A 37 14.05 -40.60 -12.91
C ALA A 37 13.94 -41.87 -13.79
N ASP A 38 13.36 -42.95 -13.24
CA ASP A 38 13.21 -44.20 -13.95
C ASP A 38 11.85 -44.31 -14.64
N PRO A 39 11.79 -44.67 -15.95
CA PRO A 39 10.54 -44.80 -16.68
C PRO A 39 9.56 -45.85 -16.11
N ASP A 40 10.06 -46.97 -15.58
CA ASP A 40 9.21 -48.01 -15.04
C ASP A 40 8.59 -47.57 -13.72
N ALA A 41 9.33 -46.83 -12.89
CA ALA A 41 8.79 -46.20 -11.69
C ALA A 41 7.75 -45.10 -12.03
N LEU A 42 7.93 -44.37 -13.12
CA LEU A 42 6.96 -43.41 -13.59
C LEU A 42 5.65 -44.08 -14.03
N ASP A 43 5.74 -45.14 -14.83
CA ASP A 43 4.59 -45.93 -15.25
C ASP A 43 3.77 -46.41 -14.04
N THR A 44 4.46 -46.96 -13.04
CA THR A 44 3.83 -47.40 -11.77
C THR A 44 3.14 -46.22 -11.05
N ALA A 45 3.74 -45.02 -11.02
CA ALA A 45 3.22 -43.87 -10.34
C ALA A 45 1.96 -43.28 -11.07
N LEU A 46 1.89 -43.39 -12.38
CA LEU A 46 0.78 -42.86 -13.20
C LEU A 46 -0.45 -43.78 -13.25
N VAL A 47 -0.29 -45.09 -13.01
CA VAL A 47 -1.38 -46.10 -13.06
C VAL A 47 -2.33 -46.03 -11.84
N THR A 48 -2.06 -45.16 -10.86
CA THR A 48 -2.93 -45.03 -9.69
C THR A 48 -4.26 -44.37 -10.08
N GLU A 49 -5.32 -45.17 -10.21
CA GLU A 49 -6.68 -44.65 -10.44
C GLU A 49 -7.18 -43.95 -9.18
N THR A 50 -7.47 -42.67 -9.30
CA THR A 50 -8.17 -41.87 -8.29
C THR A 50 -9.54 -41.49 -8.80
N ALA A 51 -10.58 -41.84 -8.05
CA ALA A 51 -11.94 -41.41 -8.31
C ALA A 51 -11.98 -39.86 -8.21
N GLN A 52 -12.48 -39.20 -9.26
CA GLN A 52 -12.59 -37.76 -9.32
C GLN A 52 -14.00 -37.31 -8.95
N PRO A 53 -14.17 -36.32 -8.07
CA PRO A 53 -15.45 -35.68 -7.93
C PRO A 53 -15.81 -34.99 -9.25
N ALA A 54 -17.07 -35.11 -9.69
CA ALA A 54 -17.56 -34.37 -10.84
C ALA A 54 -17.73 -32.91 -10.45
N HIS A 55 -16.97 -32.03 -11.09
CA HIS A 55 -17.15 -30.58 -10.99
C HIS A 55 -17.72 -30.05 -12.30
N ASP A 56 -18.40 -28.91 -12.24
CA ASP A 56 -18.85 -28.22 -13.41
C ASP A 56 -17.69 -27.81 -14.32
N THR A 57 -17.91 -27.82 -15.61
CA THR A 57 -16.89 -27.43 -16.58
C THR A 57 -16.61 -25.94 -16.45
N LEU A 58 -15.34 -25.59 -16.25
CA LEU A 58 -14.88 -24.22 -16.17
C LEU A 58 -14.13 -23.81 -17.44
N LEU A 59 -14.55 -22.71 -18.06
CA LEU A 59 -13.80 -22.10 -19.16
C LEU A 59 -12.80 -21.07 -18.58
N PRO A 60 -11.47 -21.29 -18.68
CA PRO A 60 -10.45 -20.45 -18.05
C PRO A 60 -10.24 -19.14 -18.84
N LEU A 61 -11.21 -18.23 -18.77
CA LEU A 61 -11.16 -16.93 -19.43
C LEU A 61 -10.63 -15.85 -18.48
N GLY A 62 -9.77 -14.99 -19.00
CA GLY A 62 -9.24 -13.83 -18.29
C GLY A 62 -7.79 -13.99 -17.82
N THR A 63 -7.40 -13.18 -16.84
CA THR A 63 -6.06 -13.20 -16.24
C THR A 63 -5.89 -14.43 -15.33
N ARG A 64 -4.65 -14.79 -15.01
CA ARG A 64 -4.37 -15.88 -14.05
C ARG A 64 -5.11 -15.71 -12.73
N ARG A 65 -5.22 -14.46 -12.24
CA ARG A 65 -5.94 -14.12 -11.01
C ARG A 65 -7.43 -14.41 -11.12
N GLN A 66 -8.04 -14.04 -12.24
CA GLN A 66 -9.45 -14.33 -12.51
C GLN A 66 -9.71 -15.83 -12.65
N VAL A 67 -8.83 -16.54 -13.35
CA VAL A 67 -8.90 -18.02 -13.48
C VAL A 67 -8.78 -18.70 -12.10
N ALA A 68 -7.82 -18.29 -11.26
CA ALA A 68 -7.66 -18.84 -9.92
C ALA A 68 -8.92 -18.62 -9.06
N ARG A 69 -9.53 -17.44 -9.14
CA ARG A 69 -10.78 -17.13 -8.44
C ARG A 69 -11.97 -17.95 -8.96
N LEU A 70 -12.10 -18.11 -10.27
CA LEU A 70 -13.12 -18.96 -10.86
C LEU A 70 -12.95 -20.42 -10.45
N ALA A 71 -11.71 -20.92 -10.49
CA ALA A 71 -11.40 -22.27 -10.03
C ALA A 71 -11.77 -22.46 -8.56
N GLY A 72 -11.39 -21.53 -7.68
CA GLY A 72 -11.75 -21.57 -6.26
C GLY A 72 -13.26 -21.61 -6.05
N LYS A 73 -14.02 -20.79 -6.76
CA LYS A 73 -15.50 -20.81 -6.70
C LYS A 73 -16.12 -22.13 -7.16
N THR A 74 -15.57 -22.72 -8.21
CA THR A 74 -16.10 -23.99 -8.76
C THR A 74 -15.75 -25.19 -7.86
N LEU A 75 -14.52 -25.21 -7.35
CA LEU A 75 -14.01 -26.33 -6.54
C LEU A 75 -14.44 -26.24 -5.08
N GLN A 76 -14.66 -25.04 -4.57
CA GLN A 76 -15.11 -24.77 -3.20
C GLN A 76 -16.33 -23.82 -3.18
N PRO A 77 -17.50 -24.28 -3.66
CA PRO A 77 -18.67 -23.42 -3.85
C PRO A 77 -19.21 -22.79 -2.57
N GLU A 78 -19.00 -23.42 -1.43
CA GLU A 78 -19.43 -22.92 -0.13
C GLU A 78 -18.41 -21.94 0.53
N ALA A 79 -17.17 -21.90 0.01
CA ALA A 79 -16.14 -21.02 0.57
C ALA A 79 -16.39 -19.59 0.16
N LYS A 80 -16.32 -18.68 1.13
CA LYS A 80 -16.32 -17.22 0.89
C LYS A 80 -14.92 -16.67 0.82
N VAL A 81 -14.06 -17.15 1.70
CA VAL A 81 -12.63 -16.80 1.79
C VAL A 81 -11.85 -18.10 1.99
N ILE A 82 -10.79 -18.26 1.23
CA ILE A 82 -9.86 -19.38 1.33
C ILE A 82 -8.56 -18.85 1.93
N ASP A 83 -8.12 -19.41 3.05
CA ASP A 83 -6.80 -19.11 3.61
C ASP A 83 -5.71 -19.71 2.72
N LEU A 84 -4.64 -18.96 2.48
CA LEU A 84 -3.56 -19.33 1.58
C LEU A 84 -2.22 -19.37 2.32
N PRO A 85 -1.23 -20.11 1.80
CA PRO A 85 0.16 -20.06 2.29
C PRO A 85 0.76 -18.65 2.17
N ASP A 86 1.76 -18.36 3.00
CA ASP A 86 2.39 -17.02 3.09
C ASP A 86 2.96 -16.49 1.77
N ALA A 87 3.40 -17.39 0.89
CA ALA A 87 3.94 -17.06 -0.41
C ALA A 87 2.86 -16.76 -1.48
N ALA A 88 1.56 -16.83 -1.14
CA ALA A 88 0.50 -16.61 -2.11
C ALA A 88 0.41 -15.13 -2.54
N PRO A 89 0.24 -14.85 -3.85
CA PRO A 89 0.14 -13.49 -4.37
C PRO A 89 -1.28 -12.89 -4.25
N TYR A 90 -2.07 -13.38 -3.31
CA TYR A 90 -3.45 -12.96 -3.05
C TYR A 90 -3.64 -12.75 -1.55
N GLY A 91 -4.35 -11.70 -1.16
CA GLY A 91 -4.67 -11.53 0.25
C GLY A 91 -5.20 -10.14 0.61
N ALA A 92 -5.53 -10.03 1.87
CA ALA A 92 -5.98 -8.81 2.51
C ALA A 92 -4.81 -8.02 3.12
N VAL A 93 -5.07 -6.75 3.36
CA VAL A 93 -4.26 -5.85 4.17
C VAL A 93 -5.06 -5.52 5.42
N LEU A 94 -4.48 -5.78 6.58
CA LEU A 94 -5.03 -5.44 7.88
C LEU A 94 -4.31 -4.19 8.39
N VAL A 95 -5.07 -3.24 8.94
CA VAL A 95 -4.55 -1.98 9.45
C VAL A 95 -4.89 -1.87 10.93
N ASP A 96 -3.88 -1.63 11.75
CA ASP A 96 -4.06 -1.16 13.12
C ASP A 96 -4.43 0.32 13.08
N THR A 97 -5.71 0.62 13.30
CA THR A 97 -6.25 1.98 13.22
C THR A 97 -5.75 2.89 14.34
N ASP A 98 -5.34 2.33 15.49
CA ASP A 98 -4.81 3.12 16.61
C ASP A 98 -3.37 3.56 16.34
N ALA A 99 -2.60 2.75 15.61
CA ALA A 99 -1.24 3.07 15.21
C ALA A 99 -1.18 3.90 13.92
N CYS A 100 -2.09 3.68 12.98
CA CYS A 100 -2.07 4.31 11.66
C CYS A 100 -2.32 5.82 11.74
N THR A 101 -1.37 6.61 11.23
CA THR A 101 -1.44 8.09 11.19
C THR A 101 -2.01 8.64 9.88
N LEU A 102 -2.53 7.79 8.99
CA LEU A 102 -3.01 8.17 7.65
C LEU A 102 -2.00 9.00 6.84
N CYS A 103 -0.71 8.69 6.97
CA CYS A 103 0.37 9.35 6.21
C CYS A 103 0.36 8.99 4.71
N LEU A 104 -0.41 7.96 4.31
CA LEU A 104 -0.61 7.49 2.94
C LEU A 104 0.66 7.07 2.17
N SER A 105 1.78 6.86 2.87
CA SER A 105 3.01 6.35 2.24
C SER A 105 2.80 4.99 1.57
N CYS A 106 1.98 4.13 2.17
CA CYS A 106 1.59 2.83 1.63
C CYS A 106 0.79 2.93 0.32
N VAL A 107 -0.04 3.97 0.16
CA VAL A 107 -0.79 4.26 -1.08
C VAL A 107 0.18 4.66 -2.18
N SER A 108 1.09 5.61 -1.89
CA SER A 108 2.04 6.14 -2.87
C SER A 108 2.97 5.08 -3.46
N LEU A 109 3.27 4.01 -2.72
CA LEU A 109 4.16 2.94 -3.15
C LEU A 109 3.44 1.66 -3.61
N CYS A 110 2.12 1.62 -3.58
CA CYS A 110 1.36 0.44 -4.01
C CYS A 110 1.44 0.25 -5.54
N PRO A 111 2.17 -0.76 -6.06
CA PRO A 111 2.41 -0.89 -7.50
C PRO A 111 1.17 -1.31 -8.28
N SER A 112 0.20 -1.91 -7.62
CA SER A 112 -1.05 -2.39 -8.23
C SER A 112 -2.22 -1.43 -8.05
N GLY A 113 -2.06 -0.37 -7.25
CA GLY A 113 -3.15 0.53 -6.89
C GLY A 113 -4.22 -0.12 -6.02
N ALA A 114 -3.89 -1.24 -5.33
CA ALA A 114 -4.81 -1.89 -4.40
C ALA A 114 -5.14 -1.02 -3.19
N LEU A 115 -4.16 -0.25 -2.70
CA LEU A 115 -4.36 0.79 -1.71
C LEU A 115 -4.65 2.12 -2.41
N GLY A 116 -5.61 2.85 -1.89
CA GLY A 116 -6.02 4.16 -2.40
C GLY A 116 -6.37 5.13 -1.27
N ASP A 117 -6.44 6.39 -1.61
CA ASP A 117 -6.86 7.48 -0.74
C ASP A 117 -8.24 8.03 -1.14
N ASN A 118 -8.66 9.06 -0.45
CA ASN A 118 -9.81 9.88 -0.80
C ASN A 118 -9.35 11.34 -0.82
N PRO A 119 -9.52 12.08 -1.95
CA PRO A 119 -9.11 13.48 -2.04
C PRO A 119 -9.87 14.41 -1.09
N ASP A 120 -11.09 14.05 -0.70
CA ASP A 120 -11.97 14.89 0.10
C ASP A 120 -11.90 14.60 1.60
N LEU A 121 -11.47 13.40 1.98
CA LEU A 121 -11.45 12.93 3.37
C LEU A 121 -10.16 12.15 3.67
N PRO A 122 -9.62 12.23 4.90
CA PRO A 122 -8.51 11.40 5.33
C PRO A 122 -8.94 9.93 5.43
N GLN A 123 -8.81 9.19 4.36
CA GLN A 123 -9.19 7.78 4.27
C GLN A 123 -8.08 6.95 3.63
N LEU A 124 -7.86 5.77 4.18
CA LEU A 124 -7.11 4.69 3.54
C LEU A 124 -8.10 3.67 3.02
N ARG A 125 -8.08 3.42 1.73
CA ARG A 125 -8.97 2.48 1.03
C ARG A 125 -8.19 1.31 0.47
N PHE A 126 -8.87 0.19 0.27
CA PHE A 126 -8.26 -1.03 -0.21
C PHE A 126 -9.19 -1.83 -1.11
N GLN A 127 -8.67 -2.37 -2.20
CA GLN A 127 -9.33 -3.34 -3.08
C GLN A 127 -8.54 -4.64 -3.08
N GLU A 128 -9.11 -5.69 -2.51
CA GLU A 128 -8.43 -6.96 -2.28
C GLU A 128 -8.03 -7.66 -3.59
N ASP A 129 -8.89 -7.62 -4.61
CA ASP A 129 -8.61 -8.26 -5.89
C ASP A 129 -7.37 -7.69 -6.59
N ALA A 130 -7.01 -6.45 -6.35
CA ALA A 130 -5.83 -5.81 -6.94
C ALA A 130 -4.55 -6.08 -6.13
N CYS A 131 -4.63 -6.56 -4.89
CA CYS A 131 -3.47 -6.73 -4.01
C CYS A 131 -2.55 -7.87 -4.46
N LEU A 132 -1.24 -7.60 -4.55
CA LEU A 132 -0.21 -8.56 -4.94
C LEU A 132 0.48 -9.24 -3.76
N GLN A 133 0.15 -8.91 -2.53
CA GLN A 133 0.82 -9.38 -1.31
C GLN A 133 2.36 -9.18 -1.33
N CYS A 134 2.81 -8.11 -1.98
CA CYS A 134 4.24 -7.84 -2.18
C CYS A 134 4.97 -7.30 -0.93
N GLY A 135 4.27 -6.92 0.12
CA GLY A 135 4.83 -6.47 1.39
C GLY A 135 5.33 -5.01 1.41
N LEU A 136 5.34 -4.29 0.28
CA LEU A 136 5.86 -2.91 0.23
C LEU A 136 5.15 -1.97 1.19
N CYS A 137 3.82 -2.07 1.30
CA CYS A 137 3.02 -1.24 2.20
C CYS A 137 3.37 -1.45 3.68
N ALA A 138 3.62 -2.69 4.10
CA ALA A 138 4.05 -3.00 5.47
C ALA A 138 5.47 -2.48 5.73
N ASN A 139 6.39 -2.71 4.79
CA ASN A 139 7.79 -2.29 4.94
C ASN A 139 7.99 -0.76 4.96
N VAL A 140 7.12 0.01 4.30
CA VAL A 140 7.23 1.47 4.25
C VAL A 140 6.48 2.17 5.38
N CYS A 141 5.65 1.45 6.13
CA CYS A 141 4.86 2.03 7.20
C CYS A 141 5.74 2.48 8.36
N PRO A 142 5.82 3.78 8.70
CA PRO A 142 6.66 4.26 9.78
C PRO A 142 6.11 3.92 11.17
N GLU A 143 4.85 3.49 11.24
CA GLU A 143 4.15 3.15 12.48
C GLU A 143 3.94 1.64 12.63
N ASP A 144 4.47 0.81 11.70
CA ASP A 144 4.28 -0.64 11.67
C ASP A 144 2.80 -1.09 11.75
N ALA A 145 1.89 -0.23 11.25
CA ALA A 145 0.45 -0.39 11.39
C ALA A 145 -0.17 -1.38 10.38
N ILE A 146 0.63 -1.98 9.49
CA ILE A 146 0.11 -2.81 8.38
C ILE A 146 0.58 -4.24 8.53
N THR A 147 -0.39 -5.17 8.50
CA THR A 147 -0.15 -6.62 8.46
C THR A 147 -0.76 -7.22 7.20
N LEU A 148 -0.06 -8.14 6.57
CA LEU A 148 -0.56 -8.89 5.42
C LEU A 148 -1.25 -10.17 5.86
N LYS A 149 -2.36 -10.50 5.21
CA LYS A 149 -3.06 -11.77 5.41
C LYS A 149 -3.24 -12.48 4.07
N PRO A 150 -2.46 -13.53 3.77
CA PRO A 150 -2.63 -14.33 2.56
C PRO A 150 -4.00 -15.03 2.55
N GLN A 151 -4.82 -14.70 1.56
CA GLN A 151 -6.15 -15.30 1.38
C GLN A 151 -6.68 -15.06 -0.02
N LEU A 152 -7.67 -15.86 -0.44
CA LEU A 152 -8.43 -15.64 -1.67
C LEU A 152 -9.89 -15.39 -1.32
N ASN A 153 -10.30 -14.13 -1.39
CA ASN A 153 -11.69 -13.76 -1.16
C ASN A 153 -12.51 -13.96 -2.42
N LEU A 154 -13.45 -14.91 -2.38
CA LEU A 154 -14.30 -15.29 -3.51
C LEU A 154 -15.58 -14.45 -3.63
N THR A 155 -15.84 -13.56 -2.69
CA THR A 155 -17.02 -12.70 -2.67
C THR A 155 -16.88 -11.51 -3.65
N ALA A 156 -17.99 -10.89 -4.00
CA ALA A 156 -18.00 -9.68 -4.83
C ALA A 156 -17.30 -8.48 -4.14
N GLN A 157 -17.21 -8.49 -2.81
CA GLN A 157 -16.56 -7.44 -2.04
C GLN A 157 -15.06 -7.28 -2.38
N ALA A 158 -14.40 -8.36 -2.81
CA ALA A 158 -13.00 -8.29 -3.22
C ALA A 158 -12.75 -7.31 -4.39
N PHE A 159 -13.76 -7.03 -5.20
CA PHE A 159 -13.69 -6.11 -6.35
C PHE A 159 -14.05 -4.68 -6.03
N THR A 160 -14.48 -4.41 -4.81
CA THR A 160 -14.86 -3.06 -4.37
C THR A 160 -13.81 -2.49 -3.45
N GLN A 161 -13.62 -1.18 -3.52
CA GLN A 161 -12.80 -0.49 -2.53
C GLN A 161 -13.55 -0.43 -1.19
N VAL A 162 -12.90 -0.87 -0.13
CA VAL A 162 -13.37 -0.76 1.24
C VAL A 162 -12.51 0.24 2.00
N VAL A 163 -13.09 0.97 2.94
CA VAL A 163 -12.36 1.87 3.82
C VAL A 163 -11.73 1.03 4.94
N LEU A 164 -10.40 1.06 5.03
CA LEU A 164 -9.65 0.39 6.10
C LEU A 164 -9.47 1.28 7.31
N HIS A 165 -9.27 2.59 7.10
CA HIS A 165 -9.14 3.59 8.15
C HIS A 165 -9.64 4.94 7.65
N GLU A 166 -10.34 5.67 8.53
CA GLU A 166 -10.85 7.02 8.28
C GLU A 166 -10.76 7.84 9.57
N GLU A 167 -10.35 9.11 9.44
CA GLU A 167 -10.33 10.07 10.53
C GLU A 167 -10.95 11.40 10.11
N GLU A 168 -11.23 12.27 11.11
CA GLU A 168 -11.67 13.64 10.85
C GLU A 168 -10.56 14.48 10.24
N PRO A 169 -10.84 15.27 9.19
CA PRO A 169 -9.90 16.26 8.70
C PRO A 169 -9.74 17.40 9.70
N PHE A 170 -8.56 18.00 9.77
CA PHE A 170 -8.29 19.19 10.57
C PHE A 170 -8.69 20.45 9.81
N ALA A 171 -9.37 21.38 10.48
CA ALA A 171 -9.72 22.68 9.91
C ALA A 171 -8.60 23.70 10.16
N CYS A 172 -8.14 24.37 9.11
CA CYS A 172 -7.16 25.45 9.22
C CYS A 172 -7.63 26.53 10.17
N ILE A 173 -6.82 26.94 11.14
CA ILE A 173 -7.17 27.95 12.14
C ILE A 173 -7.37 29.35 11.55
N GLU A 174 -6.84 29.64 10.36
CA GLU A 174 -6.95 30.95 9.70
C GLU A 174 -8.13 31.04 8.73
N CYS A 175 -8.28 30.05 7.82
CA CYS A 175 -9.27 30.11 6.75
C CYS A 175 -10.38 29.07 6.86
N GLY A 176 -10.30 28.14 7.82
CA GLY A 176 -11.29 27.06 7.99
C GLY A 176 -11.22 25.95 6.93
N SER A 177 -10.34 26.01 5.94
CA SER A 177 -10.18 24.95 4.95
C SER A 177 -9.73 23.65 5.62
N LEU A 178 -10.35 22.55 5.24
CA LEU A 178 -9.98 21.24 5.72
C LEU A 178 -8.64 20.81 5.13
N PHE A 179 -7.74 20.28 5.96
CA PHE A 179 -6.45 19.75 5.53
C PHE A 179 -5.92 18.74 6.54
N GLY A 180 -5.11 17.78 6.06
CA GLY A 180 -4.45 16.81 6.93
C GLY A 180 -5.41 16.02 7.83
N VAL A 181 -4.82 15.25 8.73
CA VAL A 181 -5.51 14.39 9.70
C VAL A 181 -5.52 15.06 11.07
N LYS A 182 -6.66 15.16 11.71
CA LYS A 182 -6.83 15.86 13.00
C LYS A 182 -5.90 15.32 14.08
N SER A 183 -5.93 14.01 14.31
CA SER A 183 -5.10 13.35 15.32
C SER A 183 -3.60 13.60 15.07
N THR A 184 -3.17 13.56 13.80
CA THR A 184 -1.79 13.78 13.41
C THR A 184 -1.35 15.24 13.65
N VAL A 185 -2.19 16.22 13.25
CA VAL A 185 -1.89 17.65 13.50
C VAL A 185 -1.81 17.94 14.98
N GLU A 186 -2.72 17.38 15.78
CA GLU A 186 -2.74 17.54 17.24
C GLU A 186 -1.48 16.92 17.89
N LYS A 187 -1.13 15.68 17.55
CA LYS A 187 0.10 15.00 18.01
C LYS A 187 1.38 15.78 17.63
N ILE A 188 1.47 16.31 16.41
CA ILE A 188 2.60 17.11 15.97
C ILE A 188 2.69 18.42 16.76
N THR A 189 1.55 19.08 16.96
CA THR A 189 1.48 20.32 17.74
C THR A 189 1.95 20.08 19.17
N GLU A 190 1.48 19.03 19.83
CA GLU A 190 1.90 18.66 21.18
C GLU A 190 3.40 18.35 21.30
N LYS A 191 3.95 17.66 20.31
CA LYS A 191 5.37 17.28 20.28
C LYS A 191 6.31 18.45 19.99
N LEU A 192 5.91 19.39 19.14
CA LEU A 192 6.82 20.42 18.61
C LEU A 192 6.61 21.81 19.22
N ALA A 193 5.37 22.20 19.57
CA ALA A 193 5.08 23.53 20.09
C ALA A 193 5.81 23.79 21.42
N GLY A 194 6.64 24.82 21.44
CA GLY A 194 7.44 25.20 22.60
C GLY A 194 8.64 24.29 22.92
N LYS A 195 8.79 23.16 22.22
CA LYS A 195 9.87 22.19 22.45
C LYS A 195 10.94 22.21 21.36
N HIS A 196 10.57 22.49 20.14
CA HIS A 196 11.49 22.55 19.00
C HIS A 196 11.86 24.01 18.71
N ALA A 197 13.13 24.29 18.42
CA ALA A 197 13.64 25.66 18.20
C ALA A 197 12.85 26.43 17.13
N MET A 198 12.41 25.78 16.06
CA MET A 198 11.61 26.38 14.98
C MET A 198 10.20 26.77 15.44
N PHE A 199 9.64 26.09 16.44
CA PHE A 199 8.30 26.31 16.97
C PHE A 199 8.31 26.78 18.43
N ALA A 200 9.39 27.48 18.83
CA ALA A 200 9.58 27.99 20.17
C ALA A 200 8.62 29.15 20.51
N SER A 201 8.23 29.95 19.52
CA SER A 201 7.23 31.01 19.71
C SER A 201 5.81 30.48 19.48
N SER A 202 4.83 31.09 20.14
CA SER A 202 3.41 30.77 19.96
C SER A 202 2.92 31.00 18.52
N GLU A 203 3.46 32.00 17.82
CA GLU A 203 3.13 32.28 16.41
C GLU A 203 3.67 31.21 15.48
N ALA A 204 4.93 30.79 15.67
CA ALA A 204 5.53 29.72 14.90
C ALA A 204 4.78 28.37 15.13
N ALA A 205 4.36 28.10 16.36
CA ALA A 205 3.59 26.91 16.69
C ALA A 205 2.23 26.87 15.99
N LYS A 206 1.55 28.01 15.80
CA LYS A 206 0.29 28.11 15.06
C LYS A 206 0.43 27.69 13.60
N MET A 207 1.60 27.83 12.99
CA MET A 207 1.82 27.41 11.60
C MET A 207 1.61 25.90 11.38
N ILE A 208 1.75 25.07 12.42
CA ILE A 208 1.46 23.63 12.34
C ILE A 208 -0.03 23.40 12.04
N GLN A 209 -0.90 24.28 12.54
CA GLN A 209 -2.35 24.20 12.42
C GLN A 209 -2.92 25.01 11.22
N MET A 210 -2.07 25.44 10.33
CA MET A 210 -2.44 26.18 9.11
C MET A 210 -2.32 25.31 7.87
N CYS A 211 -3.26 25.46 6.93
CA CYS A 211 -3.12 24.87 5.59
C CYS A 211 -1.92 25.49 4.85
N ASP A 212 -1.47 24.85 3.78
CA ASP A 212 -0.27 25.28 3.05
C ASP A 212 -0.35 26.74 2.57
N ASN A 213 -1.49 27.17 2.05
CA ASN A 213 -1.68 28.55 1.59
C ASN A 213 -1.55 29.57 2.72
N CYS A 214 -2.19 29.31 3.86
CA CYS A 214 -2.12 30.20 5.01
C CYS A 214 -0.73 30.19 5.65
N ARG A 215 -0.05 29.04 5.67
CA ARG A 215 1.33 28.92 6.16
C ARG A 215 2.31 29.71 5.30
N ILE A 216 2.21 29.61 3.97
CA ILE A 216 3.03 30.39 3.05
C ILE A 216 2.79 31.88 3.25
N ASN A 217 1.51 32.33 3.34
CA ASN A 217 1.19 33.73 3.57
C ASN A 217 1.73 34.24 4.91
N ALA A 218 1.57 33.46 5.99
CA ALA A 218 2.11 33.82 7.31
C ALA A 218 3.64 33.95 7.30
N GLN A 219 4.34 33.03 6.63
CA GLN A 219 5.80 33.09 6.48
C GLN A 219 6.25 34.27 5.63
N TYR A 220 5.51 34.58 4.54
CA TYR A 220 5.85 35.71 3.68
C TYR A 220 5.74 37.04 4.41
N HIS A 221 4.74 37.20 5.26
CA HIS A 221 4.53 38.42 6.05
C HIS A 221 5.29 38.46 7.39
N ALA A 222 5.97 37.37 7.76
CA ALA A 222 6.78 37.35 8.97
C ALA A 222 7.96 38.30 8.89
N GLN A 223 8.19 39.08 9.96
CA GLN A 223 9.27 40.09 10.04
C GLN A 223 10.68 39.49 9.84
N ASN A 224 10.88 38.23 10.15
CA ASN A 224 12.14 37.50 10.02
C ASN A 224 12.22 36.60 8.79
N ASN A 225 11.32 36.77 7.82
CA ASN A 225 11.37 35.99 6.60
C ASN A 225 12.63 36.35 5.78
N PRO A 226 13.55 35.41 5.54
CA PRO A 226 14.72 35.68 4.68
C PRO A 226 14.34 35.94 3.21
N LEU A 227 13.11 35.55 2.82
CA LEU A 227 12.53 35.79 1.51
C LEU A 227 11.54 36.98 1.50
N ALA A 228 11.19 37.53 2.66
CA ALA A 228 10.46 38.81 2.74
C ALA A 228 11.33 39.85 2.03
N GLY A 229 10.90 40.26 0.84
CA GLY A 229 11.66 41.15 0.02
C GLY A 229 12.00 42.43 0.80
N LYS A 230 13.15 42.41 1.46
CA LYS A 230 13.84 43.68 1.74
C LYS A 230 13.85 44.42 0.43
N GLU A 231 13.63 45.75 0.44
CA GLU A 231 13.73 46.56 -0.74
C GLU A 231 14.82 46.02 -1.65
N ARG A 232 14.45 45.67 -2.89
CA ARG A 232 15.42 45.14 -3.86
C ARG A 232 16.60 46.10 -3.86
N PRO A 233 17.82 45.64 -3.61
CA PRO A 233 18.96 46.51 -3.64
C PRO A 233 18.91 47.26 -4.98
N ARG A 234 18.94 48.57 -4.92
CA ARG A 234 18.92 49.44 -6.10
C ARG A 234 19.94 48.90 -7.10
N VAL A 235 19.48 48.65 -8.31
CA VAL A 235 20.37 48.22 -9.39
C VAL A 235 21.48 49.27 -9.50
N ARG A 236 22.70 48.86 -9.20
CA ARG A 236 23.84 49.75 -9.33
C ARG A 236 24.04 50.12 -10.80
N THR A 237 24.03 51.38 -11.09
CA THR A 237 24.36 51.92 -12.42
C THR A 237 25.86 52.17 -12.51
N SER A 238 26.38 52.38 -13.73
CA SER A 238 27.79 52.76 -13.94
C SER A 238 28.16 54.03 -13.17
N GLU A 239 27.23 54.94 -12.95
CA GLU A 239 27.43 56.16 -12.17
C GLU A 239 27.69 55.88 -10.70
N ASP A 240 27.08 54.86 -10.11
CA ASP A 240 27.36 54.47 -8.72
C ASP A 240 28.78 53.93 -8.53
N TYR A 241 29.41 53.44 -9.60
CA TYR A 241 30.81 53.02 -9.59
C TYR A 241 31.77 54.19 -9.83
N PHE A 242 31.38 55.20 -10.61
CA PHE A 242 32.19 56.38 -10.87
C PHE A 242 32.19 57.39 -9.72
N SER A 243 31.06 57.51 -8.99
CA SER A 243 30.98 58.38 -7.83
C SER A 243 31.93 57.97 -6.68
N LYS A 244 32.16 56.66 -6.52
CA LYS A 244 33.08 56.14 -5.51
C LYS A 244 34.56 56.31 -5.86
N ARG A 245 34.95 56.64 -7.11
CA ARG A 245 36.31 56.86 -7.54
C ARG A 245 36.78 58.30 -7.28
N LYS A 246 35.90 59.21 -6.86
CA LYS A 246 36.24 60.64 -6.62
C LYS A 246 36.70 60.92 -5.20
N ASP A 247 36.62 59.92 -4.31
CA ASP A 247 36.98 60.08 -2.90
C ASP A 247 38.36 59.45 -2.57
N HIS A 248 39.29 59.43 -3.57
CA HIS A 248 40.71 59.08 -3.36
C HIS A 248 41.61 60.21 -3.72
#